data_0f74a1f8c894ed1afc86e85ddeffe2d8
#
_entry.id   0f74a1f8c894ed1afc86e85ddeffe2d8
#
_cell.length_a   1.000
_cell.length_b   1.000
_cell.length_c   1.000
_cell.angle_alpha   90.00
_cell.angle_beta   90.00
_cell.angle_gamma   90.00
#
_symmetry.space_group_name_H-M   'P 1'
#
loop_
_entity.id
_entity.type
_entity.pdbx_description
1 polymer ?
#
loop_
_entity_poly.entity_id
_entity_poly.type
_entity_poly.pdbx_seq_one_letter_code
_entity_poly.pdbx_strand_id
1 'polypeptide(L)'
;VPQAPQAPPVYVIGETKKRAAVPPWLAAVLTLAVIGGGLFLLYRYISSDRGARTAGKAAPFEAPKPQASTHPFAKYMEVTGVRLLEGQDKKLKTRFVVVNHAPAEMTGFRLRITLEAANAAPGDAVIAVVEAAPGAIPAYGVKDMEAPLVTPLKVYELPDWQFVRARVEIIDSK
;
A
#
# COMPACT_ATOMS: atom_id res chain seq x y z
N VAL A 1 63.09 2.85 -71.17
CA VAL A 1 63.69 2.34 -69.92
C VAL A 1 62.58 1.76 -69.06
N PRO A 2 62.54 0.45 -68.77
CA PRO A 2 61.50 -0.16 -67.92
C PRO A 2 61.74 0.22 -66.48
N GLN A 3 60.70 0.74 -65.80
CA GLN A 3 60.69 1.02 -64.37
C GLN A 3 60.59 -0.28 -63.57
N ALA A 4 61.51 -0.46 -62.63
CA ALA A 4 61.53 -1.60 -61.71
C ALA A 4 60.25 -1.55 -60.77
N PRO A 5 59.67 -2.70 -60.42
CA PRO A 5 58.50 -2.74 -59.51
C PRO A 5 58.87 -2.27 -58.13
N GLN A 6 58.14 -1.30 -57.62
CA GLN A 6 58.29 -0.81 -56.27
C GLN A 6 57.76 -1.87 -55.26
N ALA A 7 58.56 -2.17 -54.24
CA ALA A 7 58.19 -3.07 -53.17
C ALA A 7 57.05 -2.49 -52.33
N PRO A 8 56.09 -3.29 -51.88
CA PRO A 8 54.98 -2.82 -51.07
C PRO A 8 55.45 -2.31 -49.69
N PRO A 9 54.77 -1.30 -49.10
CA PRO A 9 55.18 -0.77 -47.81
C PRO A 9 55.03 -1.82 -46.71
N VAL A 10 56.02 -1.99 -45.90
CA VAL A 10 56.04 -2.85 -44.71
C VAL A 10 55.32 -2.10 -43.61
N TYR A 11 54.10 -2.53 -43.24
CA TYR A 11 53.38 -2.01 -42.05
C TYR A 11 54.02 -2.64 -40.81
N VAL A 12 54.70 -1.81 -40.03
CA VAL A 12 55.17 -2.18 -38.69
C VAL A 12 53.94 -2.13 -37.78
N ILE A 13 53.39 -3.30 -37.44
CA ILE A 13 52.37 -3.42 -36.44
C ILE A 13 53.01 -3.08 -35.09
N GLY A 14 52.66 -1.88 -34.57
CA GLY A 14 53.17 -1.41 -33.29
C GLY A 14 52.87 -2.41 -32.18
N GLU A 15 53.88 -2.70 -31.37
CA GLU A 15 53.75 -3.55 -30.19
C GLU A 15 52.61 -3.08 -29.30
N THR A 16 51.57 -3.87 -29.16
CA THR A 16 50.50 -3.64 -28.20
C THR A 16 51.08 -3.81 -26.80
N LYS A 17 51.25 -2.67 -26.11
CA LYS A 17 51.69 -2.61 -24.72
C LYS A 17 50.81 -3.56 -23.91
N LYS A 18 51.37 -4.68 -23.44
CA LYS A 18 50.67 -5.66 -22.59
C LYS A 18 50.14 -4.93 -21.36
N ARG A 19 48.82 -4.62 -21.34
CA ARG A 19 48.14 -4.20 -20.14
C ARG A 19 48.22 -5.36 -19.15
N ALA A 20 48.68 -5.07 -17.93
CA ALA A 20 48.72 -6.06 -16.86
C ALA A 20 47.31 -6.69 -16.75
N ALA A 21 47.23 -7.97 -17.15
CA ALA A 21 45.96 -8.69 -17.10
C ALA A 21 45.58 -8.91 -15.63
N VAL A 22 44.48 -8.34 -15.22
CA VAL A 22 43.90 -8.57 -13.88
C VAL A 22 43.63 -10.07 -13.76
N PRO A 23 44.10 -10.75 -12.70
CA PRO A 23 43.84 -12.18 -12.52
C PRO A 23 42.34 -12.48 -12.58
N PRO A 24 41.90 -13.52 -13.31
CA PRO A 24 40.47 -13.77 -13.52
C PRO A 24 39.66 -13.97 -12.22
N TRP A 25 40.28 -14.50 -11.16
CA TRP A 25 39.64 -14.64 -9.85
C TRP A 25 39.35 -13.28 -9.21
N LEU A 26 40.20 -12.29 -9.40
CA LEU A 26 40.04 -10.95 -8.85
C LEU A 26 38.90 -10.20 -9.56
N ALA A 27 38.77 -10.40 -10.88
CA ALA A 27 37.63 -9.90 -11.64
C ALA A 27 36.33 -10.51 -11.16
N ALA A 28 36.27 -11.81 -10.87
CA ALA A 28 35.09 -12.49 -10.35
C ALA A 28 34.69 -11.98 -8.96
N VAL A 29 35.64 -11.78 -8.06
CA VAL A 29 35.37 -11.24 -6.71
C VAL A 29 34.84 -9.81 -6.80
N LEU A 30 35.40 -8.99 -7.67
CA LEU A 30 34.98 -7.60 -7.84
C LEU A 30 33.55 -7.52 -8.43
N THR A 31 33.22 -8.40 -9.37
CA THR A 31 31.85 -8.51 -9.93
C THR A 31 30.85 -8.93 -8.86
N LEU A 32 31.17 -9.94 -8.04
CA LEU A 32 30.33 -10.38 -6.95
C LEU A 32 30.12 -9.27 -5.90
N ALA A 33 31.16 -8.51 -5.57
CA ALA A 33 31.06 -7.39 -4.63
C ALA A 33 30.17 -6.27 -5.17
N VAL A 34 30.24 -5.95 -6.46
CA VAL A 34 29.39 -4.92 -7.09
C VAL A 34 27.93 -5.38 -7.14
N ILE A 35 27.68 -6.62 -7.56
CA ILE A 35 26.31 -7.16 -7.63
C ILE A 35 25.71 -7.30 -6.22
N GLY A 36 26.44 -7.90 -5.28
CA GLY A 36 25.98 -8.09 -3.90
C GLY A 36 25.77 -6.77 -3.18
N GLY A 37 26.70 -5.81 -3.34
CA GLY A 37 26.57 -4.47 -2.79
C GLY A 37 25.41 -3.70 -3.39
N GLY A 38 25.21 -3.78 -4.69
CA GLY A 38 24.09 -3.17 -5.40
C GLY A 38 22.73 -3.72 -4.94
N LEU A 39 22.61 -5.05 -4.84
CA LEU A 39 21.40 -5.70 -4.33
C LEU A 39 21.14 -5.37 -2.85
N PHE A 40 22.18 -5.29 -2.03
CA PHE A 40 22.05 -4.91 -0.63
C PHE A 40 21.58 -3.46 -0.47
N LEU A 41 22.12 -2.52 -1.25
CA LEU A 41 21.70 -1.13 -1.25
C LEU A 41 20.26 -1.00 -1.77
N LEU A 42 19.90 -1.72 -2.82
CA LEU A 42 18.54 -1.76 -3.34
C LEU A 42 17.55 -2.32 -2.31
N TYR A 43 17.92 -3.42 -1.65
CA TYR A 43 17.13 -3.99 -0.56
C TYR A 43 16.94 -2.99 0.59
N ARG A 44 18.02 -2.33 1.01
CA ARG A 44 17.96 -1.32 2.07
C ARG A 44 17.14 -0.10 1.65
N TYR A 45 17.24 0.35 0.40
CA TYR A 45 16.43 1.44 -0.14
C TYR A 45 14.93 1.09 -0.13
N ILE A 46 14.56 -0.08 -0.65
CA ILE A 46 13.17 -0.55 -0.64
C ILE A 46 12.64 -0.78 0.78
N SER A 47 13.48 -1.26 1.69
CA SER A 47 13.11 -1.49 3.09
C SER A 47 12.99 -0.18 3.88
N SER A 48 13.82 0.83 3.57
CA SER A 48 13.75 2.15 4.20
C SER A 48 12.52 2.94 3.73
N ASP A 49 12.13 2.81 2.46
CA ASP A 49 10.93 3.47 1.93
C ASP A 49 9.62 2.92 2.52
N ARG A 50 9.61 1.69 3.02
CA ARG A 50 8.44 1.11 3.70
C ARG A 50 8.19 1.71 5.09
N GLY A 51 9.23 2.24 5.74
CA GLY A 51 9.09 2.93 7.04
C GLY A 51 8.88 4.44 6.95
N ALA A 52 9.27 5.09 5.84
CA ALA A 52 9.25 6.54 5.72
C ALA A 52 8.00 7.12 5.04
N ARG A 53 7.19 6.28 4.39
CA ARG A 53 5.96 6.75 3.70
C ARG A 53 4.77 6.97 4.63
N THR A 54 4.89 6.69 5.93
CA THR A 54 3.86 6.97 6.92
C THR A 54 4.04 8.27 7.69
N ALA A 55 5.07 9.06 7.40
CA ALA A 55 5.34 10.30 8.12
C ALA A 55 5.15 11.55 7.24
N GLY A 56 4.08 11.65 6.50
CA GLY A 56 3.49 12.94 6.15
C GLY A 56 2.96 13.52 7.45
N LYS A 57 3.59 14.59 7.93
CA LYS A 57 3.24 15.34 9.16
C LYS A 57 1.91 16.07 8.98
N ALA A 58 0.84 15.27 8.78
CA ALA A 58 -0.52 15.72 8.99
C ALA A 58 -0.73 15.87 10.51
N ALA A 59 -1.40 16.93 10.94
CA ALA A 59 -1.82 17.07 12.31
C ALA A 59 -2.47 15.77 12.78
N PRO A 60 -2.25 15.34 14.05
CA PRO A 60 -2.78 14.07 14.51
C PRO A 60 -4.28 14.06 14.26
N PHE A 61 -4.72 13.23 13.32
CA PHE A 61 -6.12 12.90 13.19
C PHE A 61 -6.43 12.06 14.43
N GLU A 62 -7.00 12.70 15.43
CA GLU A 62 -7.41 12.03 16.66
C GLU A 62 -8.64 11.19 16.31
N ALA A 63 -8.38 10.01 15.76
CA ALA A 63 -9.43 9.03 15.57
C ALA A 63 -10.03 8.70 16.93
N PRO A 64 -11.35 8.68 17.06
CA PRO A 64 -12.02 8.29 18.30
C PRO A 64 -11.44 6.95 18.75
N LYS A 65 -10.97 6.88 20.00
CA LYS A 65 -10.41 5.63 20.56
C LYS A 65 -11.41 4.51 20.34
N PRO A 66 -11.00 3.37 19.77
CA PRO A 66 -11.89 2.24 19.56
C PRO A 66 -12.44 1.80 20.91
N GLN A 67 -13.71 2.10 21.14
CA GLN A 67 -14.46 1.51 22.23
C GLN A 67 -14.99 0.17 21.71
N ALA A 68 -14.68 -0.92 22.41
CA ALA A 68 -15.30 -2.20 22.09
C ALA A 68 -16.82 -1.97 22.12
N SER A 69 -17.48 -2.18 21.00
CA SER A 69 -18.92 -1.94 20.90
C SER A 69 -19.65 -2.85 21.90
N THR A 70 -20.19 -2.26 22.96
CA THR A 70 -21.02 -2.95 23.94
C THR A 70 -22.45 -3.15 23.44
N HIS A 71 -22.76 -2.68 22.24
CA HIS A 71 -24.07 -2.79 21.68
C HIS A 71 -24.46 -4.25 21.44
N PRO A 72 -25.65 -4.71 21.88
CA PRO A 72 -26.06 -6.12 21.80
C PRO A 72 -26.11 -6.65 20.36
N PHE A 73 -26.27 -5.78 19.36
CA PHE A 73 -26.27 -6.17 17.94
C PHE A 73 -24.88 -6.36 17.34
N ALA A 74 -23.80 -5.90 18.00
CA ALA A 74 -22.45 -5.95 17.44
C ALA A 74 -22.01 -7.37 17.03
N LYS A 75 -22.40 -8.38 17.79
CA LYS A 75 -22.09 -9.80 17.51
C LYS A 75 -22.80 -10.39 16.29
N TYR A 76 -23.85 -9.72 15.82
CA TYR A 76 -24.65 -10.17 14.67
C TYR A 76 -24.42 -9.33 13.42
N MET A 77 -23.55 -8.37 13.49
CA MET A 77 -23.28 -7.46 12.37
C MET A 77 -21.90 -7.66 11.80
N GLU A 78 -21.84 -7.75 10.49
CA GLU A 78 -20.60 -7.82 9.74
C GLU A 78 -20.56 -6.70 8.70
N VAL A 79 -19.40 -6.10 8.52
CA VAL A 79 -19.14 -5.19 7.41
C VAL A 79 -18.06 -5.82 6.54
N THR A 80 -18.37 -6.00 5.28
CA THR A 80 -17.50 -6.66 4.31
C THR A 80 -17.46 -5.91 2.97
N GLY A 81 -16.61 -6.32 2.07
CA GLY A 81 -16.54 -5.77 0.71
C GLY A 81 -16.19 -4.30 0.65
N VAL A 82 -15.41 -3.79 1.62
CA VAL A 82 -14.98 -2.39 1.65
C VAL A 82 -14.17 -2.04 0.42
N ARG A 83 -14.59 -1.01 -0.31
CA ARG A 83 -13.89 -0.46 -1.47
C ARG A 83 -13.78 1.05 -1.34
N LEU A 84 -12.61 1.57 -1.64
CA LEU A 84 -12.35 3.00 -1.68
C LEU A 84 -12.60 3.50 -3.11
N LEU A 85 -13.41 4.51 -3.26
CA LEU A 85 -13.84 5.05 -4.54
C LEU A 85 -13.56 6.55 -4.59
N GLU A 86 -13.14 7.04 -5.74
CA GLU A 86 -13.12 8.47 -6.03
C GLU A 86 -14.41 8.85 -6.75
N GLY A 87 -15.18 9.76 -6.18
CA GLY A 87 -16.38 10.29 -6.80
C GLY A 87 -16.08 11.25 -7.95
N GLN A 88 -17.09 11.55 -8.75
CA GLN A 88 -16.97 12.50 -9.89
C GLN A 88 -16.53 13.91 -9.45
N ASP A 89 -16.82 14.27 -8.20
CA ASP A 89 -16.44 15.53 -7.56
C ASP A 89 -15.05 15.47 -6.89
N LYS A 90 -14.25 14.45 -7.18
CA LYS A 90 -12.94 14.15 -6.57
C LYS A 90 -12.98 13.93 -5.06
N LYS A 91 -14.18 13.76 -4.50
CA LYS A 91 -14.34 13.39 -3.11
C LYS A 91 -14.22 11.89 -2.94
N LEU A 92 -13.54 11.52 -1.86
CA LEU A 92 -13.39 10.12 -1.51
C LEU A 92 -14.67 9.58 -0.89
N LYS A 93 -15.08 8.41 -1.34
CA LYS A 93 -16.19 7.63 -0.83
C LYS A 93 -15.75 6.21 -0.56
N THR A 94 -16.46 5.55 0.31
CA THR A 94 -16.32 4.12 0.51
C THR A 94 -17.63 3.42 0.19
N ARG A 95 -17.54 2.28 -0.48
CA ARG A 95 -18.65 1.34 -0.66
C ARG A 95 -18.35 0.10 0.17
N PHE A 96 -19.37 -0.40 0.86
CA PHE A 96 -19.28 -1.57 1.71
C PHE A 96 -20.63 -2.25 1.84
N VAL A 97 -20.62 -3.46 2.30
CA VAL A 97 -21.83 -4.27 2.51
C VAL A 97 -22.00 -4.50 4.01
N VAL A 98 -23.20 -4.22 4.52
CA VAL A 98 -23.57 -4.54 5.89
C VAL A 98 -24.43 -5.79 5.88
N VAL A 99 -24.05 -6.78 6.68
CA VAL A 99 -24.75 -8.06 6.81
C VAL A 99 -25.34 -8.18 8.20
N ASN A 100 -26.62 -8.48 8.28
CA ASN A 100 -27.32 -8.81 9.52
C ASN A 100 -27.42 -10.34 9.67
N HIS A 101 -26.71 -10.91 10.63
CA HIS A 101 -26.76 -12.34 10.94
C HIS A 101 -27.81 -12.67 12.04
N ALA A 102 -28.55 -11.67 12.52
CA ALA A 102 -29.59 -11.91 13.50
C ALA A 102 -30.90 -12.41 12.88
N PRO A 103 -31.71 -13.18 13.63
CA PRO A 103 -33.03 -13.62 13.19
C PRO A 103 -34.11 -12.51 13.28
N ALA A 104 -33.70 -11.29 13.59
CA ALA A 104 -34.58 -10.13 13.73
C ALA A 104 -34.06 -8.97 12.86
N GLU A 105 -34.98 -8.11 12.46
CA GLU A 105 -34.65 -6.85 11.80
C GLU A 105 -33.89 -5.94 12.75
N MET A 106 -32.86 -5.28 12.22
CA MET A 106 -32.06 -4.28 12.93
C MET A 106 -32.40 -2.88 12.43
N THR A 107 -32.75 -1.98 13.32
CA THR A 107 -33.13 -0.58 13.04
C THR A 107 -32.56 0.38 14.07
N GLY A 108 -32.53 1.67 13.75
CA GLY A 108 -32.30 2.75 14.74
C GLY A 108 -30.87 2.83 15.25
N PHE A 109 -29.89 2.39 14.47
CA PHE A 109 -28.47 2.45 14.85
C PHE A 109 -27.63 3.18 13.80
N ARG A 110 -26.46 3.61 14.21
CA ARG A 110 -25.40 4.13 13.33
C ARG A 110 -24.18 3.22 13.42
N LEU A 111 -23.45 3.16 12.33
CA LEU A 111 -22.16 2.47 12.23
C LEU A 111 -21.05 3.48 12.18
N ARG A 112 -20.01 3.25 12.97
CA ARG A 112 -18.71 3.85 12.78
C ARG A 112 -17.78 2.75 12.32
N ILE A 113 -17.22 2.93 11.14
CA ILE A 113 -16.31 1.98 10.51
C ILE A 113 -14.94 2.62 10.48
N THR A 114 -14.01 2.08 11.24
CA THR A 114 -12.61 2.50 11.27
C THR A 114 -11.83 1.64 10.30
N LEU A 115 -11.19 2.26 9.32
CA LEU A 115 -10.34 1.59 8.35
C LEU A 115 -8.89 1.64 8.78
N GLU A 116 -8.29 0.49 8.92
CA GLU A 116 -6.89 0.29 9.36
C GLU A 116 -6.13 -0.52 8.30
N ALA A 117 -4.80 -0.42 8.28
CA ALA A 117 -4.01 -1.32 7.44
C ALA A 117 -4.18 -2.77 7.95
N ALA A 118 -4.21 -3.74 7.04
CA ALA A 118 -4.43 -5.15 7.39
C ALA A 118 -3.36 -5.70 8.35
N ASN A 119 -2.16 -5.12 8.33
CA ASN A 119 -1.03 -5.44 9.19
C ASN A 119 -0.75 -4.38 10.26
N ALA A 120 -1.72 -3.49 10.54
CA ALA A 120 -1.57 -2.45 11.56
C ALA A 120 -1.37 -3.07 12.95
N ALA A 121 -0.39 -2.56 13.69
CA ALA A 121 -0.21 -2.85 15.10
C ALA A 121 -1.17 -1.99 15.96
N PRO A 122 -1.45 -2.40 17.20
CA PRO A 122 -2.23 -1.57 18.11
C PRO A 122 -1.58 -0.20 18.30
N GLY A 123 -2.28 0.87 17.93
CA GLY A 123 -1.78 2.25 18.01
C GLY A 123 -1.28 2.84 16.70
N ASP A 124 -1.26 2.06 15.62
CA ASP A 124 -0.96 2.58 14.29
C ASP A 124 -2.03 3.58 13.82
N ALA A 125 -1.63 4.45 12.90
CA ALA A 125 -2.51 5.48 12.36
C ALA A 125 -3.71 4.88 11.63
N VAL A 126 -4.89 5.39 11.93
CA VAL A 126 -6.12 5.07 11.22
C VAL A 126 -6.08 5.67 9.82
N ILE A 127 -6.41 4.86 8.82
CA ILE A 127 -6.47 5.30 7.42
C ILE A 127 -7.64 6.25 7.22
N ALA A 128 -8.81 5.87 7.72
CA ALA A 128 -10.03 6.64 7.58
C ALA A 128 -11.11 6.22 8.59
N VAL A 129 -12.08 7.11 8.79
CA VAL A 129 -13.29 6.81 9.55
C VAL A 129 -14.51 7.10 8.68
N VAL A 130 -15.47 6.20 8.72
CA VAL A 130 -16.72 6.29 7.98
C VAL A 130 -17.87 6.19 8.98
N GLU A 131 -18.80 7.12 8.92
CA GLU A 131 -20.04 7.03 9.66
C GLU A 131 -21.19 6.80 8.68
N ALA A 132 -22.04 5.83 9.00
CA ALA A 132 -23.16 5.46 8.16
C ALA A 132 -24.40 5.11 9.01
N ALA A 133 -25.57 5.47 8.49
CA ALA A 133 -26.85 5.09 9.05
C ALA A 133 -27.55 4.14 8.07
N PRO A 134 -27.45 2.83 8.24
CA PRO A 134 -27.99 1.87 7.26
C PRO A 134 -29.52 1.85 7.24
N GLY A 135 -30.21 2.43 8.25
CA GLY A 135 -31.64 2.30 8.42
C GLY A 135 -32.04 0.86 8.79
N ALA A 136 -33.15 0.37 8.28
CA ALA A 136 -33.58 -0.99 8.52
C ALA A 136 -32.79 -2.00 7.70
N ILE A 137 -32.34 -3.08 8.34
CA ILE A 137 -31.76 -4.26 7.72
C ILE A 137 -32.56 -5.47 8.14
N PRO A 138 -33.24 -6.18 7.22
CA PRO A 138 -34.06 -7.34 7.54
C PRO A 138 -33.26 -8.43 8.26
N ALA A 139 -34.01 -9.35 8.92
CA ALA A 139 -33.41 -10.56 9.48
C ALA A 139 -32.61 -11.33 8.39
N TYR A 140 -31.37 -11.72 8.69
CA TYR A 140 -30.44 -12.36 7.74
C TYR A 140 -30.24 -11.57 6.43
N GLY A 141 -30.53 -10.28 6.46
CA GLY A 141 -30.47 -9.40 5.30
C GLY A 141 -29.10 -8.80 5.05
N VAL A 142 -28.95 -8.30 3.84
CA VAL A 142 -27.74 -7.65 3.36
C VAL A 142 -28.10 -6.28 2.80
N LYS A 143 -27.26 -5.29 3.03
CA LYS A 143 -27.44 -3.93 2.52
C LYS A 143 -26.15 -3.35 1.96
N ASP A 144 -26.20 -2.97 0.69
CA ASP A 144 -25.14 -2.17 0.06
C ASP A 144 -25.20 -0.73 0.59
N MET A 145 -24.04 -0.20 0.96
CA MET A 145 -23.90 1.14 1.50
C MET A 145 -22.81 1.89 0.77
N GLU A 146 -23.03 3.19 0.62
CA GLU A 146 -22.01 4.13 0.15
C GLU A 146 -21.99 5.32 1.12
N ALA A 147 -20.81 5.69 1.57
CA ALA A 147 -20.66 6.80 2.52
C ALA A 147 -19.40 7.62 2.20
N PRO A 148 -19.40 8.91 2.56
CA PRO A 148 -18.23 9.75 2.42
C PRO A 148 -17.10 9.21 3.31
N LEU A 149 -15.88 9.27 2.77
CA LEU A 149 -14.67 8.86 3.48
C LEU A 149 -14.04 10.08 4.14
N VAL A 150 -13.91 10.05 5.45
CA VAL A 150 -13.15 11.06 6.19
C VAL A 150 -11.75 10.53 6.45
N THR A 151 -10.77 11.11 5.80
CA THR A 151 -9.36 10.67 5.89
C THR A 151 -8.42 11.87 5.86
N PRO A 152 -7.30 11.83 6.60
CA PRO A 152 -6.23 12.80 6.48
C PRO A 152 -5.32 12.57 5.27
N LEU A 153 -5.47 11.41 4.60
CA LEU A 153 -4.62 10.97 3.50
C LEU A 153 -5.14 11.50 2.16
N LYS A 154 -4.24 11.75 1.24
CA LYS A 154 -4.57 12.05 -0.15
C LYS A 154 -4.88 10.75 -0.90
N VAL A 155 -5.60 10.85 -2.02
CA VAL A 155 -6.02 9.69 -2.83
C VAL A 155 -4.88 8.72 -3.13
N TYR A 156 -3.72 9.25 -3.51
CA TYR A 156 -2.54 8.45 -3.88
C TYR A 156 -1.76 7.89 -2.67
N GLU A 157 -2.11 8.30 -1.45
CA GLU A 157 -1.53 7.80 -0.20
C GLU A 157 -2.38 6.67 0.40
N LEU A 158 -3.59 6.48 -0.11
CA LEU A 158 -4.47 5.42 0.35
C LEU A 158 -3.92 4.05 -0.09
N PRO A 159 -3.90 3.07 0.82
CA PRO A 159 -3.53 1.71 0.46
C PRO A 159 -4.58 1.09 -0.46
N ASP A 160 -4.17 0.09 -1.22
CA ASP A 160 -5.10 -0.75 -1.97
C ASP A 160 -6.11 -1.42 -1.01
N TRP A 161 -7.37 -1.50 -1.41
CA TRP A 161 -8.49 -2.01 -0.61
C TRP A 161 -8.23 -3.40 0.00
N GLN A 162 -7.47 -4.25 -0.69
CA GLN A 162 -7.09 -5.59 -0.21
C GLN A 162 -6.17 -5.56 1.03
N PHE A 163 -5.53 -4.43 1.29
CA PHE A 163 -4.69 -4.22 2.47
C PHE A 163 -5.38 -3.38 3.55
N VAL A 164 -6.69 -3.20 3.44
CA VAL A 164 -7.50 -2.47 4.41
C VAL A 164 -8.36 -3.43 5.20
N ARG A 165 -8.38 -3.25 6.52
CA ARG A 165 -9.27 -3.94 7.44
C ARG A 165 -10.28 -2.96 8.00
N ALA A 166 -11.55 -3.36 8.05
CA ALA A 166 -12.61 -2.59 8.69
C ALA A 166 -12.84 -3.08 10.12
N ARG A 167 -12.84 -2.14 11.06
CA ARG A 167 -13.36 -2.35 12.43
C ARG A 167 -14.66 -1.63 12.56
N VAL A 168 -15.68 -2.32 13.02
CA VAL A 168 -17.05 -1.80 13.10
C VAL A 168 -17.44 -1.57 14.54
N GLU A 169 -18.01 -0.40 14.80
CA GLU A 169 -18.63 -0.05 16.07
C GLU A 169 -20.07 0.40 15.80
N ILE A 170 -20.99 -0.08 16.62
CA ILE A 170 -22.36 0.42 16.61
C ILE A 170 -22.44 1.57 17.61
N ILE A 171 -22.88 2.70 17.11
CA ILE A 171 -23.17 3.88 17.92
C ILE A 171 -24.68 4.10 17.93
N ASP A 172 -25.23 4.33 19.12
CA ASP A 172 -26.67 4.62 19.25
C ASP A 172 -27.02 5.90 18.50
N SER A 173 -28.11 5.86 17.74
CA SER A 173 -28.74 7.07 17.24
C SER A 173 -29.49 7.71 18.40
N LYS A 174 -29.00 8.86 18.87
CA LYS A 174 -29.83 9.72 19.73
C LYS A 174 -31.05 10.25 18.99
#